data_ee519af769e11335b61391feeb8e6e73
#
_entry.id   ee519af769e11335b61391feeb8e6e73
#
_cell.length_a   1.000
_cell.length_b   1.000
_cell.length_c   1.000
_cell.angle_alpha   90.00
_cell.angle_beta   90.00
_cell.angle_gamma   90.00
#
_symmetry.space_group_name_H-M   'P 1'
#
loop_
_entity.id
_entity.type
_entity.pdbx_description
1 polymer ?
#
loop_
_entity_poly.entity_id
_entity_poly.type
_entity_poly.pdbx_seq_one_letter_code
_entity_poly.pdbx_strand_id
1 'polypeptide(L)'
;MNLAQTLCRTAVLSVLCFSAAIAQAQAPADLDAQSRARLPYLQRKDTDEGAKRLFDIFVRNGNSPTDPLAGPLAFAAYNVPVANALLDLHDGAVGKGTLNAHVRELAILVACRETNYNLEWNAHEPAALQAGVAQKVIDAVRTNAALAGIDEADAAVIRFGRELLRDRKMSSTTFAKAKELFGDHGAMDLVAVMSTYAVSGFYAIAVDEHMPAGQPTLPASH
;
A
#
# COMPACT_ATOMS: atom_id res chain seq x y z
N MET A 1 -79.18 21.07 23.75
CA MET A 1 -78.91 19.63 23.57
C MET A 1 -78.30 19.49 22.22
N ASN A 2 -76.98 19.46 22.13
CA ASN A 2 -76.28 19.17 20.89
C ASN A 2 -74.96 18.38 21.23
N LEU A 3 -74.95 17.14 20.83
CA LEU A 3 -73.77 16.28 20.93
C LEU A 3 -72.76 16.66 19.83
N ALA A 4 -71.60 17.08 20.24
CA ALA A 4 -70.44 17.20 19.35
C ALA A 4 -69.69 15.85 19.32
N GLN A 5 -69.63 15.20 18.17
CA GLN A 5 -68.85 14.00 17.93
C GLN A 5 -67.42 14.39 17.62
N THR A 6 -66.50 14.02 18.50
CA THR A 6 -65.09 14.19 18.29
C THR A 6 -64.53 12.97 17.54
N LEU A 7 -64.17 13.15 16.26
CA LEU A 7 -63.48 12.13 15.44
C LEU A 7 -61.99 12.20 15.72
N CYS A 8 -61.47 11.19 16.41
CA CYS A 8 -60.05 10.96 16.60
C CYS A 8 -59.47 10.31 15.34
N ARG A 9 -58.69 11.07 14.56
CA ARG A 9 -57.94 10.56 13.42
C ARG A 9 -56.57 10.08 13.92
N THR A 10 -56.37 8.78 14.06
CA THR A 10 -55.09 8.13 14.28
C THR A 10 -54.33 8.12 12.96
N ALA A 11 -53.31 8.95 12.85
CA ALA A 11 -52.34 8.91 11.77
C ALA A 11 -51.31 7.79 12.06
N VAL A 12 -51.36 6.70 11.30
CA VAL A 12 -50.35 5.67 11.33
C VAL A 12 -49.16 6.13 10.49
N LEU A 13 -48.08 6.53 11.16
CA LEU A 13 -46.81 6.83 10.51
C LEU A 13 -46.13 5.49 10.13
N SER A 14 -46.19 5.09 8.88
CA SER A 14 -45.42 3.96 8.35
C SER A 14 -43.98 4.41 8.15
N VAL A 15 -43.08 4.02 9.07
CA VAL A 15 -41.62 4.18 8.90
C VAL A 15 -41.16 3.11 7.90
N LEU A 16 -40.94 3.52 6.67
CA LEU A 16 -40.26 2.72 5.66
C LEU A 16 -38.78 2.67 6.03
N CYS A 17 -38.32 1.57 6.67
CA CYS A 17 -36.90 1.26 6.81
C CYS A 17 -36.34 0.92 5.43
N PHE A 18 -35.68 1.87 4.79
CA PHE A 18 -34.82 1.61 3.65
C PHE A 18 -33.56 0.89 4.17
N SER A 19 -33.54 -0.43 4.14
CA SER A 19 -32.33 -1.21 4.27
C SER A 19 -31.55 -1.02 2.98
N ALA A 20 -30.57 -0.10 2.98
CA ALA A 20 -29.57 -0.05 1.94
C ALA A 20 -28.72 -1.32 2.03
N ALA A 21 -29.05 -2.31 1.24
CA ALA A 21 -28.14 -3.43 0.99
C ALA A 21 -26.91 -2.85 0.32
N ILE A 22 -25.80 -2.75 1.06
CA ILE A 22 -24.49 -2.50 0.49
C ILE A 22 -24.23 -3.74 -0.37
N ALA A 23 -24.40 -3.61 -1.68
CA ALA A 23 -23.97 -4.63 -2.62
C ALA A 23 -22.44 -4.76 -2.45
N GLN A 24 -22.01 -5.81 -1.78
CA GLN A 24 -20.60 -6.20 -1.82
C GLN A 24 -20.30 -6.48 -3.30
N ALA A 25 -19.41 -5.67 -3.87
CA ALA A 25 -18.92 -5.92 -5.21
C ALA A 25 -18.34 -7.34 -5.22
N GLN A 26 -18.94 -8.21 -6.03
CA GLN A 26 -18.50 -9.59 -6.15
C GLN A 26 -17.10 -9.57 -6.74
N ALA A 27 -16.15 -10.28 -6.12
CA ALA A 27 -14.78 -10.36 -6.62
C ALA A 27 -14.80 -10.82 -8.09
N PRO A 28 -13.92 -10.31 -8.96
CA PRO A 28 -13.81 -10.75 -10.33
C PRO A 28 -13.70 -12.28 -10.44
N ALA A 29 -14.37 -12.86 -11.44
CA ALA A 29 -14.43 -14.32 -11.60
C ALA A 29 -13.11 -14.95 -12.09
N ASP A 30 -12.16 -14.14 -12.53
CA ASP A 30 -10.85 -14.53 -13.05
C ASP A 30 -9.72 -14.52 -12.01
N LEU A 31 -10.06 -14.37 -10.72
CA LEU A 31 -9.07 -14.40 -9.63
C LEU A 31 -8.81 -15.84 -9.16
N ASP A 32 -7.53 -16.17 -8.99
CA ASP A 32 -7.11 -17.38 -8.30
C ASP A 32 -7.47 -17.29 -6.80
N ALA A 33 -8.00 -18.38 -6.26
CA ALA A 33 -8.56 -18.40 -4.91
C ALA A 33 -7.50 -18.23 -3.81
N GLN A 34 -6.25 -18.65 -4.04
CA GLN A 34 -5.17 -18.59 -3.07
C GLN A 34 -4.44 -17.25 -3.10
N SER A 35 -4.04 -16.80 -4.28
CA SER A 35 -3.35 -15.53 -4.45
C SER A 35 -4.28 -14.32 -4.38
N ARG A 36 -5.57 -14.52 -4.65
CA ARG A 36 -6.58 -13.45 -4.79
C ARG A 36 -6.21 -12.44 -5.89
N ALA A 37 -5.51 -12.93 -6.91
CA ALA A 37 -5.01 -12.18 -8.06
C ALA A 37 -5.28 -12.98 -9.34
N ARG A 38 -5.08 -12.39 -10.52
CA ARG A 38 -5.25 -13.06 -11.81
C ARG A 38 -4.24 -14.15 -12.12
N LEU A 39 -3.16 -14.25 -11.34
CA LEU A 39 -2.15 -15.29 -11.46
C LEU A 39 -2.01 -16.04 -10.14
N PRO A 40 -1.86 -17.38 -10.15
CA PRO A 40 -1.58 -18.14 -8.94
C PRO A 40 -0.19 -17.83 -8.40
N TYR A 41 0.05 -18.10 -7.12
CA TYR A 41 1.40 -18.10 -6.57
C TYR A 41 2.21 -19.28 -7.11
N LEU A 42 3.47 -19.01 -7.46
CA LEU A 42 4.38 -20.06 -7.93
C LEU A 42 4.75 -21.04 -6.81
N GLN A 43 4.74 -22.31 -7.15
CA GLN A 43 5.24 -23.37 -6.27
C GLN A 43 6.73 -23.61 -6.56
N ARG A 44 7.51 -24.00 -5.55
CA ARG A 44 8.94 -24.31 -5.72
C ARG A 44 9.19 -25.35 -6.83
N LYS A 45 8.33 -26.36 -6.93
CA LYS A 45 8.42 -27.42 -7.95
C LYS A 45 8.22 -26.93 -9.39
N ASP A 46 7.60 -25.76 -9.57
CA ASP A 46 7.27 -25.18 -10.88
C ASP A 46 8.30 -24.14 -11.31
N THR A 47 9.40 -24.01 -10.56
CA THR A 47 10.46 -23.03 -10.81
C THR A 47 11.81 -23.73 -11.00
N ASP A 48 12.76 -23.03 -11.63
CA ASP A 48 14.14 -23.49 -11.79
C ASP A 48 15.03 -23.12 -10.58
N GLU A 49 16.31 -23.54 -10.61
CA GLU A 49 17.30 -23.21 -9.57
C GLU A 49 17.51 -21.70 -9.39
N GLY A 50 17.25 -20.89 -10.43
CA GLY A 50 17.34 -19.43 -10.33
C GLY A 50 16.37 -18.83 -9.31
N ALA A 51 15.24 -19.47 -9.06
CA ALA A 51 14.26 -19.06 -8.06
C ALA A 51 14.65 -19.45 -6.61
N LYS A 52 15.69 -20.24 -6.42
CA LYS A 52 16.10 -20.73 -5.09
C LYS A 52 16.27 -19.59 -4.08
N ARG A 53 16.91 -18.50 -4.47
CA ARG A 53 17.12 -17.33 -3.61
C ARG A 53 15.81 -16.73 -3.11
N LEU A 54 14.80 -16.63 -3.97
CA LEU A 54 13.47 -16.11 -3.63
C LEU A 54 12.80 -16.97 -2.55
N PHE A 55 12.79 -18.29 -2.76
CA PHE A 55 12.22 -19.23 -1.80
C PHE A 55 13.03 -19.32 -0.50
N ASP A 56 14.34 -19.20 -0.55
CA ASP A 56 15.18 -19.22 0.67
C ASP A 56 14.91 -17.98 1.55
N ILE A 57 14.69 -16.81 0.94
CA ILE A 57 14.28 -15.59 1.66
C ILE A 57 12.88 -15.76 2.21
N PHE A 58 11.94 -16.28 1.42
CA PHE A 58 10.57 -16.54 1.85
C PHE A 58 10.50 -17.45 3.09
N VAL A 59 11.28 -18.55 3.09
CA VAL A 59 11.38 -19.46 4.24
C VAL A 59 12.06 -18.78 5.43
N ARG A 60 13.11 -17.98 5.22
CA ARG A 60 13.78 -17.24 6.28
C ARG A 60 12.85 -16.25 6.99
N ASN A 61 11.86 -15.72 6.28
CA ASN A 61 10.83 -14.85 6.83
C ASN A 61 9.69 -15.61 7.54
N GLY A 62 9.87 -16.90 7.85
CA GLY A 62 8.97 -17.68 8.70
C GLY A 62 7.91 -18.49 7.94
N ASN A 63 7.96 -18.52 6.61
CA ASN A 63 7.02 -19.33 5.82
C ASN A 63 7.51 -20.79 5.67
N SER A 64 6.59 -21.71 5.39
CA SER A 64 6.94 -23.12 5.16
C SER A 64 7.69 -23.30 3.82
N PRO A 65 8.67 -24.22 3.75
CA PRO A 65 9.33 -24.57 2.49
C PRO A 65 8.38 -25.13 1.43
N THR A 66 7.21 -25.60 1.84
CA THR A 66 6.18 -26.17 0.95
C THR A 66 5.13 -25.17 0.53
N ASP A 67 5.12 -23.98 1.14
CA ASP A 67 4.17 -22.94 0.77
C ASP A 67 4.52 -22.34 -0.60
N PRO A 68 3.52 -21.91 -1.35
CA PRO A 68 3.76 -21.15 -2.58
C PRO A 68 4.42 -19.80 -2.29
N LEU A 69 5.19 -19.28 -3.23
CA LEU A 69 5.87 -18.00 -3.08
C LEU A 69 4.86 -16.86 -3.04
N ALA A 70 4.57 -16.36 -1.85
CA ALA A 70 3.69 -15.22 -1.62
C ALA A 70 4.49 -13.96 -1.23
N GLY A 71 3.82 -12.80 -1.21
CA GLY A 71 4.41 -11.52 -0.82
C GLY A 71 4.78 -10.62 -2.00
N PRO A 72 5.50 -9.51 -1.75
CA PRO A 72 5.64 -8.41 -2.71
C PRO A 72 6.34 -8.76 -4.02
N LEU A 73 7.13 -9.82 -4.05
CA LEU A 73 7.83 -10.28 -5.27
C LEU A 73 7.19 -11.54 -5.89
N ALA A 74 6.06 -12.02 -5.36
CA ALA A 74 5.42 -13.25 -5.82
C ALA A 74 5.15 -13.25 -7.32
N PHE A 75 4.62 -12.16 -7.84
CA PHE A 75 4.28 -12.05 -9.27
C PHE A 75 5.47 -11.65 -10.14
N ALA A 76 6.45 -10.93 -9.60
CA ALA A 76 7.72 -10.70 -10.29
C ALA A 76 8.48 -12.00 -10.54
N ALA A 77 8.29 -13.02 -9.71
CA ALA A 77 8.95 -14.33 -9.82
C ALA A 77 8.54 -15.13 -11.07
N TYR A 78 7.48 -14.75 -11.78
CA TYR A 78 7.20 -15.26 -13.12
C TYR A 78 8.31 -14.92 -14.13
N ASN A 79 9.16 -13.95 -13.79
CA ASN A 79 10.43 -13.70 -14.45
C ASN A 79 11.54 -13.70 -13.38
N VAL A 80 12.09 -14.87 -13.10
CA VAL A 80 13.07 -15.09 -12.03
C VAL A 80 14.27 -14.14 -12.08
N PRO A 81 14.91 -13.86 -13.22
CA PRO A 81 15.98 -12.86 -13.32
C PRO A 81 15.53 -11.47 -12.83
N VAL A 82 14.33 -11.02 -13.20
CA VAL A 82 13.78 -9.73 -12.76
C VAL A 82 13.53 -9.72 -11.26
N ALA A 83 12.91 -10.78 -10.71
CA ALA A 83 12.66 -10.87 -9.27
C ALA A 83 13.95 -10.85 -8.45
N ASN A 84 15.02 -11.54 -8.91
CA ASN A 84 16.33 -11.47 -8.28
C ASN A 84 16.94 -10.06 -8.34
N ALA A 85 16.81 -9.35 -9.47
CA ALA A 85 17.27 -7.96 -9.60
C ALA A 85 16.48 -7.01 -8.67
N LEU A 86 15.18 -7.23 -8.49
CA LEU A 86 14.37 -6.47 -7.54
C LEU A 86 14.76 -6.74 -6.08
N LEU A 87 15.16 -7.97 -5.74
CA LEU A 87 15.77 -8.25 -4.44
C LEU A 87 17.07 -7.47 -4.23
N ASP A 88 17.94 -7.42 -5.24
CA ASP A 88 19.18 -6.64 -5.14
C ASP A 88 18.91 -5.14 -5.01
N LEU A 89 17.92 -4.63 -5.73
CA LEU A 89 17.46 -3.25 -5.59
C LEU A 89 16.93 -2.97 -4.17
N HIS A 90 16.08 -3.86 -3.65
CA HIS A 90 15.56 -3.75 -2.28
C HIS A 90 16.69 -3.75 -1.25
N ASP A 91 17.62 -4.70 -1.33
CA ASP A 91 18.76 -4.80 -0.43
C ASP A 91 19.66 -3.54 -0.48
N GLY A 92 19.80 -2.95 -1.67
CA GLY A 92 20.51 -1.69 -1.86
C GLY A 92 19.77 -0.49 -1.26
N ALA A 93 18.49 -0.32 -1.61
CA ALA A 93 17.70 0.85 -1.23
C ALA A 93 17.34 0.86 0.27
N VAL A 94 16.93 -0.30 0.80
CA VAL A 94 16.40 -0.42 2.18
C VAL A 94 17.50 -0.81 3.16
N GLY A 95 18.39 -1.73 2.79
CA GLY A 95 19.42 -2.29 3.68
C GLY A 95 20.72 -1.48 3.72
N LYS A 96 21.07 -0.75 2.66
CA LYS A 96 22.36 -0.04 2.53
C LYS A 96 22.25 1.45 2.27
N GLY A 97 21.03 1.97 2.13
CA GLY A 97 20.77 3.40 1.95
C GLY A 97 21.13 4.23 3.18
N THR A 98 21.22 5.54 3.01
CA THR A 98 21.62 6.50 4.06
C THR A 98 20.45 7.01 4.90
N LEU A 99 19.20 6.72 4.50
CA LEU A 99 18.01 7.19 5.20
C LEU A 99 17.85 6.46 6.54
N ASN A 100 17.56 7.21 7.60
CA ASN A 100 17.18 6.61 8.87
C ASN A 100 15.84 5.86 8.76
N ALA A 101 15.52 5.04 9.76
CA ALA A 101 14.32 4.21 9.75
C ALA A 101 13.02 5.03 9.59
N HIS A 102 12.91 6.18 10.26
CA HIS A 102 11.75 7.05 10.20
C HIS A 102 11.46 7.53 8.76
N VAL A 103 12.47 8.12 8.12
CA VAL A 103 12.36 8.65 6.74
C VAL A 103 12.09 7.53 5.74
N ARG A 104 12.78 6.40 5.91
CA ARG A 104 12.64 5.23 5.05
C ARG A 104 11.22 4.64 5.12
N GLU A 105 10.70 4.37 6.32
CA GLU A 105 9.36 3.81 6.47
C GLU A 105 8.28 4.79 5.96
N LEU A 106 8.44 6.09 6.22
CA LEU A 106 7.53 7.10 5.66
C LEU A 106 7.57 7.10 4.12
N ALA A 107 8.76 7.02 3.51
CA ALA A 107 8.90 6.93 2.05
C ALA A 107 8.22 5.69 1.47
N ILE A 108 8.33 4.56 2.17
CA ILE A 108 7.64 3.31 1.81
C ILE A 108 6.12 3.50 1.85
N LEU A 109 5.57 4.05 2.94
CA LEU A 109 4.13 4.31 3.04
C LEU A 109 3.64 5.25 1.94
N VAL A 110 4.40 6.28 1.60
CA VAL A 110 4.05 7.18 0.49
C VAL A 110 4.00 6.41 -0.83
N ALA A 111 4.99 5.56 -1.13
CA ALA A 111 5.00 4.75 -2.34
C ALA A 111 3.81 3.77 -2.39
N CYS A 112 3.51 3.09 -1.27
CA CYS A 112 2.36 2.21 -1.16
C CYS A 112 1.04 2.96 -1.39
N ARG A 113 0.92 4.19 -0.87
CA ARG A 113 -0.28 5.01 -1.08
C ARG A 113 -0.45 5.44 -2.53
N GLU A 114 0.62 5.88 -3.17
CA GLU A 114 0.57 6.36 -4.57
C GLU A 114 0.30 5.23 -5.58
N THR A 115 0.66 3.99 -5.22
CA THR A 115 0.35 2.79 -6.01
C THR A 115 -0.86 2.01 -5.48
N ASN A 116 -1.51 2.51 -4.42
CA ASN A 116 -2.62 1.84 -3.73
C ASN A 116 -2.31 0.39 -3.32
N TYR A 117 -1.06 0.13 -2.91
CA TYR A 117 -0.57 -1.20 -2.59
C TYR A 117 -0.83 -1.57 -1.13
N ASN A 118 -1.97 -2.22 -0.89
CA ASN A 118 -2.48 -2.52 0.44
C ASN A 118 -1.62 -3.51 1.22
N LEU A 119 -1.04 -4.53 0.56
CA LEU A 119 -0.24 -5.56 1.22
C LEU A 119 0.96 -4.95 1.94
N GLU A 120 1.76 -4.16 1.22
CA GLU A 120 2.93 -3.49 1.78
C GLU A 120 2.55 -2.35 2.73
N TRP A 121 1.47 -1.62 2.45
CA TRP A 121 0.97 -0.64 3.42
C TRP A 121 0.73 -1.28 4.80
N ASN A 122 -0.01 -2.40 4.84
CA ASN A 122 -0.35 -3.09 6.09
C ASN A 122 0.88 -3.67 6.81
N ALA A 123 1.91 -4.07 6.05
CA ALA A 123 3.16 -4.55 6.61
C ALA A 123 4.02 -3.40 7.19
N HIS A 124 4.04 -2.24 6.53
CA HIS A 124 4.94 -1.13 6.87
C HIS A 124 4.32 -0.08 7.80
N GLU A 125 3.01 0.01 7.94
CA GLU A 125 2.37 0.94 8.88
C GLU A 125 2.82 0.70 10.34
N PRO A 126 2.82 -0.53 10.86
CA PRO A 126 3.35 -0.81 12.21
C PRO A 126 4.84 -0.48 12.34
N ALA A 127 5.64 -0.74 11.29
CA ALA A 127 7.06 -0.43 11.26
C ALA A 127 7.31 1.08 11.29
N ALA A 128 6.52 1.87 10.54
CA ALA A 128 6.58 3.32 10.55
C ALA A 128 6.26 3.90 11.95
N LEU A 129 5.22 3.39 12.61
CA LEU A 129 4.90 3.77 13.99
C LEU A 129 6.06 3.44 14.94
N GLN A 130 6.64 2.26 14.82
CA GLN A 130 7.80 1.83 15.63
C GLN A 130 9.04 2.71 15.35
N ALA A 131 9.21 3.16 14.11
CA ALA A 131 10.26 4.08 13.71
C ALA A 131 9.99 5.54 14.14
N GLY A 132 8.88 5.81 14.82
CA GLY A 132 8.52 7.11 15.37
C GLY A 132 7.77 8.04 14.42
N VAL A 133 7.26 7.53 13.29
CA VAL A 133 6.35 8.31 12.43
C VAL A 133 5.03 8.52 13.18
N ALA A 134 4.65 9.79 13.40
CA ALA A 134 3.45 10.09 14.16
C ALA A 134 2.17 9.64 13.40
N GLN A 135 1.16 9.14 14.12
CA GLN A 135 -0.11 8.69 13.53
C GLN A 135 -0.72 9.74 12.59
N LYS A 136 -0.71 11.03 12.98
CA LYS A 136 -1.22 12.12 12.14
C LYS A 136 -0.53 12.22 10.77
N VAL A 137 0.77 11.86 10.69
CA VAL A 137 1.55 11.86 9.44
C VAL A 137 1.11 10.68 8.56
N ILE A 138 0.98 9.49 9.17
CA ILE A 138 0.49 8.29 8.50
C ILE A 138 -0.92 8.52 7.96
N ASP A 139 -1.80 9.14 8.75
CA ASP A 139 -3.17 9.45 8.33
C ASP A 139 -3.21 10.47 7.18
N ALA A 140 -2.30 11.46 7.20
CA ALA A 140 -2.17 12.42 6.09
C ALA A 140 -1.69 11.75 4.79
N VAL A 141 -0.81 10.75 4.87
CA VAL A 141 -0.45 9.92 3.71
C VAL A 141 -1.63 9.08 3.27
N ARG A 142 -2.26 8.33 4.20
CA ARG A 142 -3.39 7.42 3.94
C ARG A 142 -4.52 8.10 3.19
N THR A 143 -4.90 9.30 3.62
CA THR A 143 -6.07 10.02 3.09
C THR A 143 -5.72 11.06 2.02
N ASN A 144 -4.45 11.16 1.64
CA ASN A 144 -3.96 12.22 0.74
C ASN A 144 -4.27 13.64 1.23
N ALA A 145 -4.31 13.83 2.54
CA ALA A 145 -4.64 15.12 3.15
C ALA A 145 -3.59 16.20 2.88
N ALA A 146 -3.97 17.45 3.11
CA ALA A 146 -3.05 18.58 3.14
C ALA A 146 -2.01 18.42 4.27
N LEU A 147 -0.81 18.95 4.08
CA LEU A 147 0.32 18.78 5.00
C LEU A 147 0.43 19.89 6.05
N ALA A 148 -0.64 20.66 6.27
CA ALA A 148 -0.66 21.69 7.29
C ALA A 148 -0.44 21.08 8.69
N GLY A 149 0.53 21.60 9.45
CA GLY A 149 0.86 21.11 10.80
C GLY A 149 1.65 19.79 10.83
N ILE A 150 2.10 19.28 9.68
CA ILE A 150 3.08 18.20 9.59
C ILE A 150 4.49 18.83 9.70
N ASP A 151 5.38 18.13 10.38
CA ASP A 151 6.80 18.52 10.46
C ASP A 151 7.41 18.69 9.06
N GLU A 152 8.37 19.62 8.92
CA GLU A 152 8.92 19.99 7.62
C GLU A 152 9.61 18.81 6.92
N ALA A 153 10.34 17.97 7.67
CA ALA A 153 11.04 16.83 7.11
C ALA A 153 10.04 15.77 6.60
N ASP A 154 9.01 15.45 7.38
CA ASP A 154 7.95 14.52 6.98
C ASP A 154 7.16 15.06 5.78
N ALA A 155 6.81 16.35 5.82
CA ALA A 155 6.12 17.00 4.71
C ALA A 155 6.96 17.01 3.43
N ALA A 156 8.28 17.14 3.53
CA ALA A 156 9.19 17.07 2.38
C ALA A 156 9.20 15.66 1.76
N VAL A 157 9.29 14.60 2.58
CA VAL A 157 9.22 13.20 2.10
C VAL A 157 7.90 12.94 1.37
N ILE A 158 6.78 13.38 1.97
CA ILE A 158 5.44 13.16 1.37
C ILE A 158 5.30 13.92 0.05
N ARG A 159 5.71 15.21 0.00
CA ARG A 159 5.70 15.98 -1.25
C ARG A 159 6.57 15.35 -2.32
N PHE A 160 7.78 14.93 -1.94
CA PHE A 160 8.71 14.27 -2.86
C PHE A 160 8.07 13.06 -3.53
N GLY A 161 7.46 12.17 -2.74
CA GLY A 161 6.82 10.98 -3.29
C GLY A 161 5.57 11.27 -4.12
N ARG A 162 4.75 12.26 -3.72
CA ARG A 162 3.59 12.71 -4.51
C ARG A 162 4.02 13.26 -5.87
N GLU A 163 5.01 14.13 -5.90
CA GLU A 163 5.54 14.67 -7.16
C GLU A 163 6.20 13.59 -8.02
N LEU A 164 6.97 12.67 -7.40
CA LEU A 164 7.65 11.60 -8.11
C LEU A 164 6.67 10.59 -8.73
N LEU A 165 5.74 10.08 -7.95
CA LEU A 165 4.93 8.92 -8.33
C LEU A 165 3.56 9.30 -8.91
N ARG A 166 2.92 10.34 -8.37
CA ARG A 166 1.61 10.80 -8.82
C ARG A 166 1.74 11.76 -9.99
N ASP A 167 2.48 12.86 -9.77
CA ASP A 167 2.56 13.96 -10.73
C ASP A 167 3.57 13.67 -11.84
N ARG A 168 4.49 12.72 -11.59
CA ARG A 168 5.58 12.34 -12.51
C ARG A 168 6.41 13.53 -12.96
N LYS A 169 6.55 14.48 -12.06
CA LYS A 169 7.29 15.73 -12.28
C LYS A 169 7.81 16.25 -10.94
N MET A 170 9.13 16.38 -10.83
CA MET A 170 9.80 16.92 -9.64
C MET A 170 10.01 18.43 -9.80
N SER A 171 9.50 19.23 -8.86
CA SER A 171 9.76 20.66 -8.81
C SER A 171 11.15 20.95 -8.24
N SER A 172 11.77 22.04 -8.69
CA SER A 172 13.07 22.49 -8.16
C SER A 172 13.00 22.76 -6.65
N THR A 173 11.85 23.24 -6.16
CA THR A 173 11.66 23.55 -4.73
C THR A 173 11.65 22.27 -3.89
N THR A 174 10.88 21.25 -4.29
CA THR A 174 10.82 19.96 -3.59
C THR A 174 12.16 19.24 -3.63
N PHE A 175 12.83 19.24 -4.79
CA PHE A 175 14.14 18.62 -4.91
C PHE A 175 15.21 19.34 -4.03
N ALA A 176 15.23 20.67 -4.05
CA ALA A 176 16.16 21.44 -3.23
C ALA A 176 15.93 21.19 -1.73
N LYS A 177 14.65 21.09 -1.30
CA LYS A 177 14.33 20.79 0.10
C LYS A 177 14.78 19.37 0.50
N ALA A 178 14.61 18.38 -0.35
CA ALA A 178 15.12 17.03 -0.09
C ALA A 178 16.65 17.00 0.05
N LYS A 179 17.37 17.74 -0.81
CA LYS A 179 18.83 17.89 -0.70
C LYS A 179 19.26 18.61 0.59
N GLU A 180 18.55 19.66 0.98
CA GLU A 180 18.79 20.39 2.22
C GLU A 180 18.68 19.48 3.44
N LEU A 181 17.64 18.65 3.50
CA LEU A 181 17.31 17.82 4.66
C LEU A 181 18.10 16.50 4.71
N PHE A 182 18.33 15.87 3.54
CA PHE A 182 18.85 14.51 3.45
C PHE A 182 20.19 14.41 2.70
N GLY A 183 20.70 15.50 2.16
CA GLY A 183 21.88 15.53 1.28
C GLY A 183 21.60 14.94 -0.11
N ASP A 184 22.61 14.97 -0.97
CA ASP A 184 22.50 14.45 -2.36
C ASP A 184 22.22 12.95 -2.36
N HIS A 185 22.91 12.18 -1.54
CA HIS A 185 22.72 10.74 -1.41
C HIS A 185 21.31 10.41 -0.87
N GLY A 186 20.87 11.04 0.21
CA GLY A 186 19.57 10.80 0.78
C GLY A 186 18.41 11.17 -0.16
N ALA A 187 18.56 12.24 -0.96
CA ALA A 187 17.57 12.58 -1.99
C ALA A 187 17.47 11.48 -3.06
N MET A 188 18.58 10.84 -3.45
CA MET A 188 18.57 9.71 -4.37
C MET A 188 18.09 8.42 -3.71
N ASP A 189 18.39 8.22 -2.42
CA ASP A 189 17.85 7.08 -1.66
C ASP A 189 16.33 7.14 -1.51
N LEU A 190 15.73 8.35 -1.40
CA LEU A 190 14.26 8.50 -1.48
C LEU A 190 13.73 7.96 -2.81
N VAL A 191 14.37 8.29 -3.94
CA VAL A 191 13.97 7.73 -5.24
C VAL A 191 14.10 6.21 -5.25
N ALA A 192 15.22 5.67 -4.77
CA ALA A 192 15.47 4.24 -4.76
C ALA A 192 14.43 3.47 -3.91
N VAL A 193 14.17 3.93 -2.68
CA VAL A 193 13.17 3.32 -1.78
C VAL A 193 11.78 3.39 -2.41
N MET A 194 11.34 4.58 -2.83
CA MET A 194 9.99 4.76 -3.39
C MET A 194 9.79 3.97 -4.68
N SER A 195 10.82 3.91 -5.56
CA SER A 195 10.74 3.13 -6.80
C SER A 195 10.66 1.64 -6.53
N THR A 196 11.40 1.12 -5.54
CA THR A 196 11.36 -0.29 -5.15
C THR A 196 9.94 -0.72 -4.78
N TYR A 197 9.26 0.04 -3.93
CA TYR A 197 7.90 -0.28 -3.50
C TYR A 197 6.85 0.04 -4.58
N ALA A 198 7.09 1.04 -5.41
CA ALA A 198 6.21 1.32 -6.55
C ALA A 198 6.22 0.19 -7.58
N VAL A 199 7.37 -0.42 -7.86
CA VAL A 199 7.46 -1.59 -8.76
C VAL A 199 6.64 -2.75 -8.22
N SER A 200 6.74 -3.08 -6.94
CA SER A 200 5.92 -4.13 -6.31
C SER A 200 4.42 -3.81 -6.42
N GLY A 201 4.03 -2.55 -6.17
CA GLY A 201 2.67 -2.08 -6.36
C GLY A 201 2.17 -2.20 -7.80
N PHE A 202 3.01 -1.97 -8.81
CA PHE A 202 2.63 -2.16 -10.21
C PHE A 202 2.38 -3.62 -10.56
N TYR A 203 3.12 -4.57 -9.99
CA TYR A 203 2.79 -6.00 -10.13
C TYR A 203 1.42 -6.31 -9.52
N ALA A 204 1.13 -5.81 -8.31
CA ALA A 204 -0.15 -6.00 -7.65
C ALA A 204 -1.32 -5.43 -8.49
N ILE A 205 -1.16 -4.21 -9.04
CA ILE A 205 -2.13 -3.58 -9.93
C ILE A 205 -2.35 -4.42 -11.19
N ALA A 206 -1.27 -4.89 -11.83
CA ALA A 206 -1.35 -5.63 -13.10
C ALA A 206 -2.13 -6.94 -12.96
N VAL A 207 -1.98 -7.63 -11.84
CA VAL A 207 -2.67 -8.88 -11.55
C VAL A 207 -3.97 -8.70 -10.76
N ASP A 208 -4.37 -7.46 -10.45
CA ASP A 208 -5.54 -7.15 -9.63
C ASP A 208 -5.53 -7.89 -8.28
N GLU A 209 -4.45 -7.70 -7.51
CA GLU A 209 -4.27 -8.38 -6.23
C GLU A 209 -5.18 -7.80 -5.16
N HIS A 210 -5.98 -8.65 -4.52
CA HIS A 210 -6.91 -8.31 -3.47
C HIS A 210 -6.41 -8.73 -2.08
N MET A 211 -6.71 -7.92 -1.09
CA MET A 211 -6.46 -8.28 0.31
C MET A 211 -7.39 -9.42 0.78
N PRO A 212 -6.96 -10.24 1.75
CA PRO A 212 -7.86 -11.16 2.42
C PRO A 212 -9.08 -10.44 2.99
N ALA A 213 -10.24 -11.12 2.99
CA ALA A 213 -11.45 -10.58 3.57
C ALA A 213 -11.23 -10.13 5.03
N GLY A 214 -11.72 -8.94 5.37
CA GLY A 214 -11.58 -8.34 6.71
C GLY A 214 -10.25 -7.66 7.00
N GLN A 215 -9.29 -7.71 6.09
CA GLN A 215 -8.07 -6.92 6.23
C GLN A 215 -8.31 -5.45 5.80
N PRO A 216 -7.65 -4.48 6.49
CA PRO A 216 -7.79 -3.08 6.14
C PRO A 216 -7.26 -2.80 4.73
N THR A 217 -7.91 -1.85 4.06
CA THR A 217 -7.50 -1.36 2.76
C THR A 217 -7.37 0.16 2.78
N LEU A 218 -6.50 0.68 1.93
CA LEU A 218 -6.39 2.10 1.68
C LEU A 218 -7.70 2.65 1.09
N PRO A 219 -8.08 3.90 1.39
CA PRO A 219 -9.18 4.55 0.70
C PRO A 219 -8.95 4.57 -0.80
N ALA A 220 -10.02 4.44 -1.60
CA ALA A 220 -9.90 4.54 -3.06
C ALA A 220 -9.14 5.83 -3.44
N SER A 221 -8.21 5.72 -4.38
CA SER A 221 -7.56 6.89 -5.00
C SER A 221 -8.52 7.47 -6.03
N HIS A 222 -8.81 8.74 -5.92
CA HIS A 222 -9.61 9.49 -6.89
C HIS A 222 -8.73 9.99 -8.03
#